data_388cd9bcc3e3f6a0d702f83567bf4c34
#
_entry.id   388cd9bcc3e3f6a0d702f83567bf4c34
#
_cell.length_a   1.000
_cell.length_b   1.000
_cell.length_c   1.000
_cell.angle_alpha   90.00
_cell.angle_beta   90.00
_cell.angle_gamma   90.00
#
_symmetry.space_group_name_H-M   'P 1'
#
loop_
_entity.id
_entity.type
_entity.pdbx_description
1 polymer ?
#
loop_
_entity_poly.entity_id
_entity_poly.type
_entity_poly.pdbx_seq_one_letter_code
_entity_poly.pdbx_strand_id
1 'polypeptide(L)'
;MKRLVSLLVVFVLLTGHVLAAGFSTDPVAMNDACMGVVKLEIYDVNDELIGSGSGFVAFSSDLIVTNCHVIADAHKIVAYSDVGDSYTVTDVLCVNSDKDVAIICFESPTDLPVLPLNESGEVFRASPVVAIGSPKGFANTVSKGNVSSTFTEEEVRYIQFNAPISSGSSGGALINDDGLVVGITTATYDDGVGQAQNLNFAVNILEVIELYAEHKDDERTPLADWKNINTGTEEIKFGMSDATSFTLRNYAGFSISEVYLYPENAASWGKARNTSGWLYKNSSMEVQVTEEEKTLNTLFTLNFCFYLNQRPYYTTYEGLDLREILGRTITIYMEAGNTIRIEVE
;
A
#
# COMPACT_ATOMS: atom_id res chain seq x y z
N MET A 1 -2.27 -80.99 29.10
CA MET A 1 -1.65 -79.69 29.05
C MET A 1 -2.27 -78.92 27.85
N LYS A 2 -3.24 -78.07 28.21
CA LYS A 2 -3.91 -77.21 27.19
C LYS A 2 -3.17 -75.89 27.21
N ARG A 3 -2.52 -75.51 26.06
CA ARG A 3 -1.92 -74.17 25.87
C ARG A 3 -3.00 -73.20 25.53
N LEU A 4 -3.23 -72.22 26.40
CA LEU A 4 -4.05 -71.03 26.14
C LEU A 4 -3.21 -70.09 25.24
N VAL A 5 -3.63 -69.84 24.02
CA VAL A 5 -3.05 -68.79 23.19
C VAL A 5 -3.86 -67.51 23.45
N SER A 6 -3.22 -66.56 24.14
CA SER A 6 -3.81 -65.25 24.42
C SER A 6 -3.67 -64.38 23.17
N LEU A 7 -4.79 -64.07 22.54
CA LEU A 7 -4.84 -63.17 21.36
C LEU A 7 -4.89 -61.75 21.89
N LEU A 8 -3.76 -61.02 21.80
CA LEU A 8 -3.69 -59.60 22.13
C LEU A 8 -4.29 -58.80 20.95
N VAL A 9 -5.53 -58.30 21.07
CA VAL A 9 -6.12 -57.40 20.12
C VAL A 9 -5.62 -55.97 20.45
N VAL A 10 -4.69 -55.46 19.65
CA VAL A 10 -4.26 -54.07 19.74
C VAL A 10 -5.33 -53.21 19.04
N PHE A 11 -6.11 -52.50 19.81
CA PHE A 11 -7.02 -51.48 19.32
C PHE A 11 -6.20 -50.23 19.01
N VAL A 12 -5.81 -50.02 17.77
CA VAL A 12 -5.25 -48.74 17.30
C VAL A 12 -6.41 -47.76 17.19
N LEU A 13 -6.60 -46.94 18.21
CA LEU A 13 -7.44 -45.74 18.13
C LEU A 13 -6.78 -44.77 17.13
N LEU A 14 -7.17 -44.83 15.88
CA LEU A 14 -6.99 -43.74 14.94
C LEU A 14 -7.86 -42.58 15.41
N THR A 15 -7.29 -41.73 16.28
CA THR A 15 -7.85 -40.40 16.49
C THR A 15 -7.63 -39.64 15.17
N GLY A 16 -8.61 -39.71 14.31
CA GLY A 16 -8.66 -38.82 13.16
C GLY A 16 -8.70 -37.37 13.67
N HIS A 17 -7.58 -36.71 13.64
CA HIS A 17 -7.57 -35.26 13.73
C HIS A 17 -8.31 -34.78 12.51
N VAL A 18 -9.59 -34.43 12.67
CA VAL A 18 -10.27 -33.55 11.72
C VAL A 18 -9.52 -32.25 11.86
N LEU A 19 -8.58 -31.99 10.93
CA LEU A 19 -8.04 -30.65 10.77
C LEU A 19 -9.25 -29.76 10.49
N ALA A 20 -9.54 -28.84 11.38
CA ALA A 20 -10.53 -27.80 11.11
C ALA A 20 -10.12 -27.13 9.81
N ALA A 21 -11.05 -26.91 8.92
CA ALA A 21 -10.78 -26.16 7.69
C ALA A 21 -10.28 -24.76 8.12
N GLY A 22 -9.17 -24.32 7.56
CA GLY A 22 -8.69 -22.94 7.79
C GLY A 22 -9.67 -21.94 7.20
N PHE A 23 -9.65 -20.71 7.71
CA PHE A 23 -10.55 -19.62 7.26
C PHE A 23 -10.53 -19.44 5.74
N SER A 24 -9.38 -19.51 5.10
CA SER A 24 -9.22 -19.35 3.65
C SER A 24 -9.91 -20.44 2.83
N THR A 25 -10.30 -21.55 3.44
CA THR A 25 -10.99 -22.68 2.81
C THR A 25 -12.45 -22.83 3.27
N ASP A 26 -12.89 -22.00 4.22
CA ASP A 26 -14.27 -22.00 4.73
C ASP A 26 -15.10 -20.85 4.12
N PRO A 27 -15.96 -21.12 3.13
CA PRO A 27 -16.80 -20.09 2.50
C PRO A 27 -17.81 -19.46 3.46
N VAL A 28 -18.22 -20.18 4.50
CA VAL A 28 -19.21 -19.66 5.48
C VAL A 28 -18.51 -18.64 6.37
N ALA A 29 -17.34 -18.99 6.94
CA ALA A 29 -16.57 -18.09 7.77
C ALA A 29 -16.15 -16.80 6.99
N MET A 30 -15.76 -16.93 5.72
CA MET A 30 -15.46 -15.77 4.88
C MET A 30 -16.69 -14.89 4.63
N ASN A 31 -17.87 -15.50 4.37
CA ASN A 31 -19.10 -14.76 4.20
C ASN A 31 -19.51 -14.04 5.49
N ASP A 32 -19.35 -14.68 6.64
CA ASP A 32 -19.64 -14.07 7.94
C ASP A 32 -18.69 -12.88 8.22
N ALA A 33 -17.42 -12.99 7.86
CA ALA A 33 -16.48 -11.89 7.97
C ALA A 33 -16.81 -10.70 7.05
N CYS A 34 -17.39 -10.94 5.86
CA CYS A 34 -17.85 -9.87 4.99
C CYS A 34 -18.87 -8.96 5.68
N MET A 35 -19.69 -9.49 6.58
CA MET A 35 -20.68 -8.69 7.31
C MET A 35 -20.06 -7.65 8.25
N GLY A 36 -18.81 -7.87 8.68
CA GLY A 36 -18.04 -6.92 9.51
C GLY A 36 -17.21 -5.92 8.71
N VAL A 37 -17.19 -6.04 7.38
CA VAL A 37 -16.51 -5.09 6.48
C VAL A 37 -17.55 -4.17 5.86
N VAL A 38 -17.25 -2.89 5.76
CA VAL A 38 -18.12 -1.86 5.20
C VAL A 38 -17.47 -1.16 4.02
N LYS A 39 -18.27 -0.78 3.04
CA LYS A 39 -17.91 0.18 2.01
C LYS A 39 -18.07 1.59 2.59
N LEU A 40 -17.06 2.45 2.39
CA LEU A 40 -17.13 3.85 2.75
C LEU A 40 -17.33 4.70 1.50
N GLU A 41 -18.34 5.57 1.51
CA GLU A 41 -18.54 6.63 0.52
C GLU A 41 -18.20 7.97 1.15
N ILE A 42 -17.33 8.73 0.48
CA ILE A 42 -16.74 9.95 0.98
C ILE A 42 -17.32 11.12 0.21
N TYR A 43 -17.90 12.08 0.92
CA TYR A 43 -18.55 13.24 0.35
C TYR A 43 -17.87 14.54 0.80
N ASP A 44 -17.81 15.51 -0.09
CA ASP A 44 -17.29 16.85 0.18
C ASP A 44 -18.32 17.75 0.87
N VAL A 45 -17.98 19.03 1.05
CA VAL A 45 -18.85 20.05 1.68
C VAL A 45 -20.12 20.38 0.88
N ASN A 46 -20.18 19.98 -0.40
CA ASN A 46 -21.32 20.19 -1.30
C ASN A 46 -22.22 18.95 -1.42
N ASP A 47 -21.96 17.90 -0.59
CA ASP A 47 -22.58 16.58 -0.71
C ASP A 47 -22.25 15.88 -2.06
N GLU A 48 -21.12 16.22 -2.71
CA GLU A 48 -20.66 15.51 -3.89
C GLU A 48 -19.80 14.32 -3.48
N LEU A 49 -20.05 13.16 -4.12
CA LEU A 49 -19.25 11.94 -3.89
C LEU A 49 -17.85 12.14 -4.49
N ILE A 50 -16.82 12.23 -3.64
CA ILE A 50 -15.43 12.47 -4.05
C ILE A 50 -14.55 11.23 -4.01
N GLY A 51 -14.99 10.18 -3.32
CA GLY A 51 -14.19 8.96 -3.18
C GLY A 51 -14.95 7.81 -2.56
N SER A 52 -14.31 6.66 -2.58
CA SER A 52 -14.78 5.47 -1.88
C SER A 52 -13.61 4.61 -1.41
N GLY A 53 -13.80 3.94 -0.29
CA GLY A 53 -12.86 3.00 0.28
C GLY A 53 -13.59 1.90 1.03
N SER A 54 -12.85 1.21 1.86
CA SER A 54 -13.34 0.16 2.75
C SER A 54 -13.03 0.50 4.20
N GLY A 55 -13.72 -0.16 5.11
CA GLY A 55 -13.41 -0.19 6.53
C GLY A 55 -13.89 -1.50 7.13
N PHE A 56 -13.52 -1.78 8.34
CA PHE A 56 -14.05 -2.94 9.06
C PHE A 56 -14.31 -2.59 10.52
N VAL A 57 -15.32 -3.24 11.08
CA VAL A 57 -15.73 -3.04 12.48
C VAL A 57 -14.75 -3.75 13.39
N ALA A 58 -14.14 -3.02 14.33
CA ALA A 58 -13.17 -3.57 15.28
C ALA A 58 -13.27 -2.89 16.64
N PHE A 59 -12.77 -3.53 17.70
CA PHE A 59 -12.80 -3.14 19.11
C PHE A 59 -14.20 -3.06 19.71
N SER A 60 -15.12 -2.37 19.07
CA SER A 60 -16.54 -2.28 19.47
C SER A 60 -17.42 -2.08 18.24
N SER A 61 -18.75 -2.31 18.40
CA SER A 61 -19.70 -2.27 17.28
C SER A 61 -20.01 -0.86 16.76
N ASP A 62 -19.42 0.15 17.35
CA ASP A 62 -19.51 1.56 16.93
C ASP A 62 -18.22 2.13 16.34
N LEU A 63 -17.16 1.29 16.21
CA LEU A 63 -15.86 1.72 15.67
C LEU A 63 -15.53 1.03 14.35
N ILE A 64 -15.06 1.81 13.40
CA ILE A 64 -14.56 1.37 12.10
C ILE A 64 -13.07 1.68 12.01
N VAL A 65 -12.29 0.70 11.61
CA VAL A 65 -10.89 0.87 11.21
C VAL A 65 -10.82 1.04 9.70
N THR A 66 -10.06 2.02 9.24
CA THR A 66 -9.80 2.29 7.82
C THR A 66 -8.43 2.94 7.64
N ASN A 67 -8.05 3.29 6.41
CA ASN A 67 -6.85 4.10 6.16
C ASN A 67 -7.12 5.60 6.37
N CYS A 68 -6.08 6.33 6.76
CA CYS A 68 -6.13 7.78 6.90
C CYS A 68 -6.46 8.46 5.56
N HIS A 69 -5.79 8.04 4.46
CA HIS A 69 -6.00 8.62 3.14
C HIS A 69 -7.44 8.43 2.61
N VAL A 70 -8.15 7.37 3.04
CA VAL A 70 -9.56 7.14 2.65
C VAL A 70 -10.46 8.26 3.14
N ILE A 71 -10.18 8.82 4.33
CA ILE A 71 -11.02 9.84 4.96
C ILE A 71 -10.46 11.26 4.86
N ALA A 72 -9.30 11.45 4.21
CA ALA A 72 -8.54 12.71 4.24
C ALA A 72 -9.37 13.95 3.85
N ASP A 73 -10.21 13.85 2.83
CA ASP A 73 -11.04 14.96 2.32
C ASP A 73 -12.52 14.85 2.71
N ALA A 74 -12.85 13.95 3.64
CA ALA A 74 -14.21 13.68 4.03
C ALA A 74 -14.85 14.88 4.77
N HIS A 75 -15.96 15.37 4.28
CA HIS A 75 -16.88 16.20 5.04
C HIS A 75 -18.04 15.38 5.62
N LYS A 76 -18.42 14.32 4.90
CA LYS A 76 -19.43 13.34 5.31
C LYS A 76 -18.97 11.97 4.85
N ILE A 77 -19.21 10.97 5.68
CA ILE A 77 -18.93 9.56 5.36
C ILE A 77 -20.20 8.76 5.59
N VAL A 78 -20.56 7.94 4.59
CA VAL A 78 -21.64 6.95 4.71
C VAL A 78 -21.01 5.57 4.55
N ALA A 79 -21.20 4.73 5.54
CA ALA A 79 -20.78 3.33 5.51
C ALA A 79 -21.95 2.44 5.04
N TYR A 80 -21.67 1.48 4.16
CA TYR A 80 -22.64 0.51 3.68
C TYR A 80 -22.20 -0.91 4.05
N SER A 81 -23.12 -1.67 4.64
CA SER A 81 -22.89 -3.09 4.91
C SER A 81 -22.91 -3.93 3.63
N ASP A 82 -22.51 -5.18 3.75
CA ASP A 82 -22.54 -6.15 2.64
C ASP A 82 -23.96 -6.38 2.07
N VAL A 83 -24.99 -6.22 2.89
CA VAL A 83 -26.39 -6.35 2.49
C VAL A 83 -27.02 -5.03 2.02
N GLY A 84 -26.27 -3.93 2.05
CA GLY A 84 -26.68 -2.63 1.54
C GLY A 84 -27.32 -1.68 2.55
N ASP A 85 -27.34 -2.03 3.84
CA ASP A 85 -27.77 -1.11 4.89
C ASP A 85 -26.75 0.04 5.03
N SER A 86 -27.25 1.25 5.26
CA SER A 86 -26.41 2.44 5.37
C SER A 86 -26.31 2.93 6.82
N TYR A 87 -25.12 3.36 7.21
CA TYR A 87 -24.79 3.87 8.53
C TYR A 87 -24.07 5.21 8.40
N THR A 88 -24.43 6.18 9.22
CA THR A 88 -23.74 7.48 9.27
C THR A 88 -22.50 7.37 10.15
N VAL A 89 -21.40 7.89 9.66
CA VAL A 89 -20.18 8.12 10.45
C VAL A 89 -20.20 9.57 10.92
N THR A 90 -20.11 9.81 12.21
CA THR A 90 -20.24 11.16 12.80
C THR A 90 -18.96 11.69 13.36
N ASP A 91 -18.08 10.83 13.83
CA ASP A 91 -16.90 11.23 14.59
C ASP A 91 -15.63 10.47 14.15
N VAL A 92 -14.51 11.04 14.50
CA VAL A 92 -13.19 10.43 14.42
C VAL A 92 -12.68 10.21 15.85
N LEU A 93 -12.25 9.00 16.19
CA LEU A 93 -11.60 8.71 17.46
C LEU A 93 -10.13 9.11 17.41
N CYS A 94 -9.40 8.61 16.43
CA CYS A 94 -7.99 8.93 16.24
C CYS A 94 -7.53 8.67 14.81
N VAL A 95 -6.47 9.35 14.43
CA VAL A 95 -5.82 9.23 13.12
C VAL A 95 -4.31 9.30 13.29
N ASN A 96 -3.59 8.51 12.51
CA ASN A 96 -2.16 8.62 12.35
C ASN A 96 -1.83 8.61 10.86
N SER A 97 -1.41 9.76 10.32
CA SER A 97 -1.09 9.93 8.90
C SER A 97 0.15 9.15 8.48
N ASP A 98 1.17 9.10 9.34
CA ASP A 98 2.44 8.42 9.03
C ASP A 98 2.24 6.90 8.91
N LYS A 99 1.31 6.35 9.70
CA LYS A 99 0.93 4.93 9.67
C LYS A 99 -0.19 4.62 8.68
N ASP A 100 -0.80 5.64 8.08
CA ASP A 100 -2.00 5.53 7.24
C ASP A 100 -3.16 4.80 7.93
N VAL A 101 -3.43 5.10 9.19
CA VAL A 101 -4.47 4.48 10.01
C VAL A 101 -5.44 5.51 10.52
N ALA A 102 -6.74 5.21 10.44
CA ALA A 102 -7.82 5.98 11.06
C ALA A 102 -8.81 5.06 11.77
N ILE A 103 -9.32 5.52 12.92
CA ILE A 103 -10.44 4.91 13.63
C ILE A 103 -11.55 5.92 13.69
N ILE A 104 -12.67 5.61 13.04
CA ILE A 104 -13.86 6.47 12.92
C ILE A 104 -15.06 5.83 13.60
N CYS A 105 -16.07 6.64 13.92
CA CYS A 105 -17.18 6.20 14.75
C CYS A 105 -18.50 6.31 14.02
N PHE A 106 -19.32 5.25 14.12
CA PHE A 106 -20.74 5.33 13.80
C PHE A 106 -21.46 6.28 14.75
N GLU A 107 -22.58 6.84 14.29
CA GLU A 107 -23.49 7.64 15.12
C GLU A 107 -23.97 6.89 16.37
N SER A 108 -24.13 5.56 16.27
CA SER A 108 -24.53 4.68 17.35
C SER A 108 -24.00 3.26 17.12
N PRO A 109 -23.90 2.42 18.16
CA PRO A 109 -23.55 1.01 18.03
C PRO A 109 -24.43 0.30 17.00
N THR A 110 -23.83 -0.56 16.20
CA THR A 110 -24.48 -1.31 15.11
C THR A 110 -24.62 -2.80 15.45
N ASP A 111 -25.40 -3.53 14.66
CA ASP A 111 -25.49 -5.00 14.73
C ASP A 111 -24.41 -5.69 13.86
N LEU A 112 -23.50 -4.90 13.25
CA LEU A 112 -22.41 -5.46 12.44
C LEU A 112 -21.41 -6.22 13.33
N PRO A 113 -20.94 -7.40 12.88
CA PRO A 113 -19.98 -8.18 13.66
C PRO A 113 -18.65 -7.47 13.79
N VAL A 114 -18.12 -7.46 15.01
CA VAL A 114 -16.76 -6.98 15.31
C VAL A 114 -15.78 -8.06 14.88
N LEU A 115 -14.87 -7.73 13.98
CA LEU A 115 -13.85 -8.66 13.51
C LEU A 115 -12.75 -8.86 14.56
N PRO A 116 -12.34 -10.11 14.82
CA PRO A 116 -11.27 -10.40 15.76
C PRO A 116 -9.92 -10.01 15.16
N LEU A 117 -9.05 -9.40 15.99
CA LEU A 117 -7.74 -8.93 15.60
C LEU A 117 -6.64 -9.90 16.01
N ASN A 118 -5.57 -10.00 15.23
CA ASN A 118 -4.36 -10.72 15.59
C ASN A 118 -3.49 -9.89 16.56
N GLU A 119 -3.75 -10.00 17.83
CA GLU A 119 -3.03 -9.25 18.87
C GLU A 119 -1.54 -9.59 18.97
N SER A 120 -1.08 -10.73 18.42
CA SER A 120 0.34 -11.07 18.38
C SER A 120 1.11 -10.27 17.33
N GLY A 121 0.42 -9.80 16.29
CA GLY A 121 1.04 -9.18 15.12
C GLY A 121 1.94 -10.09 14.29
N GLU A 122 2.10 -11.37 14.70
CA GLU A 122 2.93 -12.32 13.97
C GLU A 122 2.27 -12.72 12.65
N VAL A 123 3.02 -12.56 11.58
CA VAL A 123 2.60 -12.94 10.22
C VAL A 123 3.78 -13.59 9.52
N PHE A 124 3.58 -14.79 8.99
CA PHE A 124 4.64 -15.57 8.35
C PHE A 124 4.51 -15.59 6.84
N ARG A 125 5.64 -15.58 6.14
CA ARG A 125 5.69 -15.77 4.68
C ARG A 125 5.02 -17.08 4.29
N ALA A 126 4.35 -17.07 3.14
CA ALA A 126 3.57 -18.17 2.58
C ALA A 126 2.29 -18.54 3.39
N SER A 127 1.99 -17.87 4.51
CA SER A 127 0.70 -18.07 5.19
C SER A 127 -0.45 -17.62 4.28
N PRO A 128 -1.54 -18.40 4.21
CA PRO A 128 -2.74 -18.00 3.52
C PRO A 128 -3.33 -16.72 4.13
N VAL A 129 -3.81 -15.83 3.26
CA VAL A 129 -4.54 -14.64 3.67
C VAL A 129 -5.71 -14.39 2.73
N VAL A 130 -6.73 -13.74 3.27
CA VAL A 130 -7.94 -13.31 2.57
C VAL A 130 -8.08 -11.81 2.73
N ALA A 131 -8.12 -11.08 1.62
CA ALA A 131 -8.44 -9.66 1.61
C ALA A 131 -9.96 -9.48 1.36
N ILE A 132 -10.61 -8.70 2.21
CA ILE A 132 -12.03 -8.35 2.09
C ILE A 132 -12.15 -6.82 2.04
N GLY A 133 -12.80 -6.31 1.01
CA GLY A 133 -13.01 -4.88 0.79
C GLY A 133 -13.98 -4.63 -0.35
N SER A 134 -14.20 -3.36 -0.70
CA SER A 134 -15.23 -2.93 -1.66
C SER A 134 -14.60 -2.28 -2.91
N PRO A 135 -13.87 -3.05 -3.75
CA PRO A 135 -13.20 -2.52 -4.91
C PRO A 135 -14.18 -1.88 -5.89
N LYS A 136 -13.83 -0.71 -6.42
CA LYS A 136 -14.66 0.03 -7.42
C LYS A 136 -16.10 0.25 -7.01
N GLY A 137 -16.39 0.27 -5.71
CA GLY A 137 -17.74 0.46 -5.18
C GLY A 137 -18.65 -0.76 -5.24
N PHE A 138 -18.16 -1.93 -5.65
CA PHE A 138 -18.90 -3.19 -5.48
C PHE A 138 -18.96 -3.55 -3.99
N ALA A 139 -20.03 -4.26 -3.59
CA ALA A 139 -20.14 -4.85 -2.26
C ALA A 139 -18.92 -5.75 -1.97
N ASN A 140 -18.68 -6.04 -0.71
CA ASN A 140 -17.50 -6.71 -0.20
C ASN A 140 -17.02 -7.87 -1.10
N THR A 141 -15.84 -7.70 -1.67
CA THR A 141 -15.20 -8.68 -2.55
C THR A 141 -14.17 -9.45 -1.75
N VAL A 142 -14.22 -10.77 -1.84
CA VAL A 142 -13.27 -11.68 -1.20
C VAL A 142 -12.17 -12.05 -2.18
N SER A 143 -10.91 -11.81 -1.81
CA SER A 143 -9.75 -12.15 -2.62
C SER A 143 -8.76 -12.96 -1.80
N LYS A 144 -8.28 -14.08 -2.37
CA LYS A 144 -7.40 -15.03 -1.67
C LYS A 144 -5.97 -14.94 -2.19
N GLY A 145 -5.03 -15.09 -1.28
CA GLY A 145 -3.61 -15.12 -1.59
C GLY A 145 -2.78 -15.60 -0.41
N ASN A 146 -1.51 -15.24 -0.45
CA ASN A 146 -0.53 -15.58 0.57
C ASN A 146 0.30 -14.35 0.93
N VAL A 147 0.84 -14.35 2.14
CA VAL A 147 1.86 -13.39 2.54
C VAL A 147 3.12 -13.62 1.72
N SER A 148 3.60 -12.60 1.04
CA SER A 148 4.84 -12.63 0.26
C SER A 148 6.05 -12.26 1.12
N SER A 149 5.91 -11.20 1.94
CA SER A 149 6.96 -10.70 2.83
C SER A 149 6.36 -9.91 3.99
N THR A 150 7.17 -9.62 5.00
CA THR A 150 6.91 -8.61 6.02
C THR A 150 8.14 -7.75 6.17
N PHE A 151 7.97 -6.44 6.35
CA PHE A 151 9.05 -5.49 6.51
C PHE A 151 8.60 -4.31 7.38
N THR A 152 9.56 -3.50 7.80
CA THR A 152 9.31 -2.24 8.51
C THR A 152 9.96 -1.12 7.71
N GLU A 153 9.23 -0.07 7.45
CA GLU A 153 9.68 1.14 6.77
C GLU A 153 9.19 2.34 7.57
N GLU A 154 10.07 3.31 7.83
CA GLU A 154 9.77 4.50 8.64
C GLU A 154 9.05 4.18 9.97
N GLU A 155 9.49 3.11 10.64
CA GLU A 155 8.93 2.59 11.90
C GLU A 155 7.52 1.97 11.78
N VAL A 156 6.94 1.90 10.58
CA VAL A 156 5.65 1.26 10.30
C VAL A 156 5.86 -0.17 9.81
N ARG A 157 5.10 -1.11 10.38
CA ARG A 157 5.13 -2.53 10.00
C ARG A 157 4.18 -2.79 8.84
N TYR A 158 4.69 -3.39 7.78
CA TYR A 158 3.93 -3.73 6.57
C TYR A 158 3.90 -5.23 6.29
N ILE A 159 2.82 -5.66 5.65
CA ILE A 159 2.64 -7.01 5.11
C ILE A 159 2.52 -6.87 3.59
N GLN A 160 3.44 -7.50 2.87
CA GLN A 160 3.33 -7.67 1.42
C GLN A 160 2.59 -8.98 1.15
N PHE A 161 1.60 -8.95 0.26
CA PHE A 161 0.79 -10.12 -0.08
C PHE A 161 0.39 -10.14 -1.56
N ASN A 162 -0.10 -11.27 -2.05
CA ASN A 162 -0.42 -11.46 -3.47
C ASN A 162 -1.92 -11.70 -3.76
N ALA A 163 -2.80 -11.58 -2.76
CA ALA A 163 -4.24 -11.57 -3.02
C ALA A 163 -4.60 -10.33 -3.86
N PRO A 164 -5.27 -10.48 -5.02
CA PRO A 164 -5.62 -9.35 -5.87
C PRO A 164 -6.48 -8.32 -5.14
N ILE A 165 -6.08 -7.06 -5.16
CA ILE A 165 -6.86 -5.90 -4.70
C ILE A 165 -6.87 -4.82 -5.78
N SER A 166 -7.72 -3.82 -5.63
CA SER A 166 -7.79 -2.67 -6.55
C SER A 166 -8.32 -1.44 -5.82
N SER A 167 -8.33 -0.28 -6.49
CA SER A 167 -8.88 0.97 -5.95
C SER A 167 -10.25 0.74 -5.29
N GLY A 168 -10.41 1.26 -4.07
CA GLY A 168 -11.57 1.01 -3.20
C GLY A 168 -11.39 -0.14 -2.20
N SER A 169 -10.36 -1.00 -2.38
CA SER A 169 -10.01 -2.00 -1.35
C SER A 169 -9.26 -1.39 -0.16
N SER A 170 -8.70 -0.19 -0.30
CA SER A 170 -8.01 0.53 0.79
C SER A 170 -8.90 0.66 2.01
N GLY A 171 -8.38 0.37 3.20
CA GLY A 171 -9.11 0.31 4.45
C GLY A 171 -9.77 -1.03 4.77
N GLY A 172 -9.76 -1.98 3.82
CA GLY A 172 -10.33 -3.32 4.00
C GLY A 172 -9.50 -4.21 4.93
N ALA A 173 -10.09 -5.33 5.35
CA ALA A 173 -9.45 -6.29 6.23
C ALA A 173 -8.59 -7.30 5.47
N LEU A 174 -7.35 -7.51 5.93
CA LEU A 174 -6.52 -8.66 5.57
C LEU A 174 -6.61 -9.68 6.69
N ILE A 175 -7.13 -10.87 6.42
CA ILE A 175 -7.47 -11.90 7.43
C ILE A 175 -6.60 -13.13 7.20
N ASN A 176 -6.04 -13.69 8.27
CA ASN A 176 -5.25 -14.93 8.22
C ASN A 176 -6.13 -16.19 8.23
N ASP A 177 -5.51 -17.37 8.20
CA ASP A 177 -6.22 -18.65 8.16
C ASP A 177 -6.89 -19.05 9.50
N ASP A 178 -6.58 -18.33 10.58
CA ASP A 178 -7.27 -18.46 11.88
C ASP A 178 -8.52 -17.56 11.97
N GLY A 179 -8.83 -16.79 10.92
CA GLY A 179 -9.94 -15.85 10.90
C GLY A 179 -9.67 -14.52 11.62
N LEU A 180 -8.40 -14.21 11.92
CA LEU A 180 -7.99 -13.00 12.60
C LEU A 180 -7.51 -11.94 11.60
N VAL A 181 -7.92 -10.69 11.78
CA VAL A 181 -7.40 -9.56 11.00
C VAL A 181 -5.92 -9.36 11.33
N VAL A 182 -5.06 -9.44 10.32
CA VAL A 182 -3.61 -9.24 10.43
C VAL A 182 -3.14 -7.89 9.90
N GLY A 183 -3.99 -7.19 9.15
CA GLY A 183 -3.64 -5.86 8.62
C GLY A 183 -4.78 -5.15 7.93
N ILE A 184 -4.55 -3.88 7.59
CA ILE A 184 -5.42 -3.03 6.78
C ILE A 184 -4.84 -3.01 5.36
N THR A 185 -5.63 -3.39 4.34
CA THR A 185 -5.20 -3.26 2.94
C THR A 185 -5.05 -1.78 2.58
N THR A 186 -3.88 -1.37 2.08
CA THR A 186 -3.62 0.06 1.86
C THR A 186 -3.25 0.42 0.43
N ALA A 187 -2.36 -0.31 -0.20
CA ALA A 187 -1.84 0.04 -1.51
C ALA A 187 -1.63 -1.18 -2.40
N THR A 188 -1.69 -0.92 -3.70
CA THR A 188 -1.16 -1.81 -4.74
C THR A 188 0.10 -1.15 -5.28
N TYR A 189 1.19 -1.89 -5.39
CA TYR A 189 2.35 -1.37 -6.10
C TYR A 189 2.00 -1.28 -7.58
N ASP A 190 1.90 -0.05 -8.08
CA ASP A 190 1.75 0.23 -9.50
C ASP A 190 3.10 0.75 -10.00
N ASP A 191 3.83 -0.08 -10.72
CA ASP A 191 5.10 0.29 -11.35
C ASP A 191 4.90 1.14 -12.62
N GLY A 192 3.65 1.55 -12.89
CA GLY A 192 3.28 2.32 -14.09
C GLY A 192 3.41 1.54 -15.41
N VAL A 193 4.00 0.36 -15.37
CA VAL A 193 4.25 -0.51 -16.54
C VAL A 193 3.26 -1.67 -16.58
N GLY A 194 2.45 -1.86 -15.53
CA GLY A 194 1.45 -2.92 -15.44
C GLY A 194 2.07 -4.33 -15.34
N GLN A 195 3.34 -4.45 -14.97
CA GLN A 195 4.05 -5.72 -14.90
C GLN A 195 4.17 -6.29 -13.48
N ALA A 196 4.08 -5.44 -12.42
CA ALA A 196 4.05 -5.91 -11.04
C ALA A 196 2.63 -6.36 -10.65
N GLN A 197 2.20 -7.50 -11.16
CA GLN A 197 0.90 -8.07 -10.81
C GLN A 197 0.95 -8.67 -9.40
N ASN A 198 -0.07 -8.35 -8.58
CA ASN A 198 -0.26 -8.94 -7.24
C ASN A 198 0.87 -8.57 -6.23
N LEU A 199 1.44 -7.38 -6.35
CA LEU A 199 2.31 -6.81 -5.34
C LEU A 199 1.48 -5.80 -4.52
N ASN A 200 0.88 -6.29 -3.43
CA ASN A 200 -0.05 -5.53 -2.61
C ASN A 200 0.48 -5.41 -1.19
N PHE A 201 0.11 -4.33 -0.52
CA PHE A 201 0.55 -4.02 0.83
C PHE A 201 -0.62 -3.83 1.79
N ALA A 202 -0.37 -4.18 3.05
CA ALA A 202 -1.24 -3.88 4.16
C ALA A 202 -0.41 -3.33 5.33
N VAL A 203 -0.94 -2.37 6.05
CA VAL A 203 -0.41 -1.95 7.35
C VAL A 203 -0.68 -3.05 8.35
N ASN A 204 0.32 -3.47 9.13
CA ASN A 204 0.15 -4.52 10.13
C ASN A 204 -0.85 -4.10 11.21
N ILE A 205 -1.68 -5.02 11.65
CA ILE A 205 -2.75 -4.74 12.62
C ILE A 205 -2.25 -4.21 13.97
N LEU A 206 -0.99 -4.46 14.33
CA LEU A 206 -0.41 -3.90 15.55
C LEU A 206 -0.38 -2.38 15.54
N GLU A 207 -0.21 -1.74 14.37
CA GLU A 207 -0.24 -0.29 14.26
C GLU A 207 -1.60 0.28 14.68
N VAL A 208 -2.67 -0.44 14.36
CA VAL A 208 -4.05 -0.10 14.76
C VAL A 208 -4.27 -0.33 16.25
N ILE A 209 -3.83 -1.49 16.77
CA ILE A 209 -4.00 -1.87 18.16
C ILE A 209 -3.27 -0.90 19.09
N GLU A 210 -2.04 -0.52 18.73
CA GLU A 210 -1.24 0.45 19.47
C GLU A 210 -1.91 1.84 19.45
N LEU A 211 -2.32 2.31 18.26
CA LEU A 211 -3.02 3.58 18.12
C LEU A 211 -4.32 3.61 18.93
N TYR A 212 -5.12 2.54 18.87
CA TYR A 212 -6.33 2.44 19.67
C TYR A 212 -6.05 2.47 21.18
N ALA A 213 -5.03 1.72 21.63
CA ALA A 213 -4.68 1.65 23.05
C ALA A 213 -4.26 3.02 23.62
N GLU A 214 -3.63 3.86 22.81
CA GLU A 214 -3.23 5.23 23.17
C GLU A 214 -4.42 6.19 23.24
N HIS A 215 -5.44 6.02 22.39
CA HIS A 215 -6.51 7.01 22.19
C HIS A 215 -7.92 6.56 22.57
N LYS A 216 -8.11 5.31 23.03
CA LYS A 216 -9.45 4.73 23.31
C LYS A 216 -10.29 5.51 24.34
N ASP A 217 -9.63 6.25 25.22
CA ASP A 217 -10.26 7.04 26.29
C ASP A 217 -10.35 8.55 25.93
N ASP A 218 -9.91 8.93 24.72
CA ASP A 218 -9.96 10.32 24.26
C ASP A 218 -11.38 10.72 23.86
N GLU A 219 -11.65 12.01 23.88
CA GLU A 219 -12.90 12.56 23.36
C GLU A 219 -12.94 12.43 21.84
N ARG A 220 -14.05 11.95 21.30
CA ARG A 220 -14.27 11.83 19.85
C ARG A 220 -14.39 13.23 19.23
N THR A 221 -13.78 13.42 18.10
CA THR A 221 -13.84 14.67 17.34
C THR A 221 -14.92 14.55 16.26
N PRO A 222 -15.92 15.45 16.20
CA PRO A 222 -16.88 15.46 15.10
C PRO A 222 -16.18 15.46 13.74
N LEU A 223 -16.66 14.65 12.80
CA LEU A 223 -16.07 14.53 11.47
C LEU A 223 -15.99 15.87 10.72
N ALA A 224 -16.95 16.78 10.98
CA ALA A 224 -16.95 18.12 10.41
C ALA A 224 -15.81 19.00 10.92
N ASP A 225 -15.32 18.74 12.13
CA ASP A 225 -14.31 19.55 12.84
C ASP A 225 -12.92 18.94 12.73
N TRP A 226 -12.79 17.66 12.45
CA TRP A 226 -11.50 16.98 12.47
C TRP A 226 -10.49 17.52 11.46
N LYS A 227 -10.93 18.10 10.34
CA LYS A 227 -10.08 18.83 9.37
C LYS A 227 -9.29 20.00 9.99
N ASN A 228 -9.74 20.53 11.14
CA ASN A 228 -9.08 21.62 11.85
C ASN A 228 -7.96 21.13 12.78
N ILE A 229 -7.83 19.82 13.02
CA ILE A 229 -6.94 19.29 14.06
C ILE A 229 -5.60 18.83 13.50
N ASN A 230 -5.48 18.42 12.27
CA ASN A 230 -4.19 18.06 11.63
C ASN A 230 -4.31 17.67 10.17
N THR A 231 -4.86 18.48 9.35
CA THR A 231 -4.59 18.34 7.93
C THR A 231 -3.43 19.24 7.54
N GLY A 232 -2.24 18.92 8.03
CA GLY A 232 -1.17 18.83 7.07
C GLY A 232 -1.61 17.69 6.17
N THR A 233 -2.36 17.95 5.12
CA THR A 233 -2.48 17.10 3.97
C THR A 233 -1.13 17.10 3.26
N GLU A 234 -0.16 16.52 3.90
CA GLU A 234 0.79 15.76 3.14
C GLU A 234 -0.02 14.51 2.74
N GLU A 235 -0.51 14.49 1.49
CA GLU A 235 -0.64 13.22 0.79
C GLU A 235 0.48 12.35 1.32
N ILE A 236 0.19 11.09 1.71
CA ILE A 236 1.26 10.13 1.90
C ILE A 236 1.89 10.00 0.53
N LYS A 237 2.75 10.96 0.28
CA LYS A 237 3.70 10.89 -0.81
C LYS A 237 4.71 9.89 -0.28
N PHE A 238 4.52 8.62 -0.60
CA PHE A 238 5.62 7.70 -0.55
C PHE A 238 6.79 8.41 -1.24
N GLY A 239 7.68 9.01 -0.42
CA GLY A 239 8.94 9.58 -0.86
C GLY A 239 8.93 10.70 -1.89
N MET A 240 7.84 11.43 -2.14
CA MET A 240 7.94 12.64 -2.95
C MET A 240 8.52 13.75 -2.08
N SER A 241 9.84 13.90 -2.12
CA SER A 241 10.53 15.09 -1.68
C SER A 241 9.84 16.33 -2.26
N ASP A 242 9.69 17.43 -1.49
CA ASP A 242 9.32 18.75 -2.03
C ASP A 242 10.33 19.26 -3.08
N ALA A 243 11.43 18.53 -3.25
CA ALA A 243 12.41 18.80 -4.26
C ALA A 243 11.79 18.74 -5.66
N THR A 244 12.08 19.77 -6.43
CA THR A 244 11.69 19.89 -7.85
C THR A 244 12.80 19.45 -8.77
N SER A 245 13.88 18.88 -8.24
CA SER A 245 15.07 18.51 -8.98
C SER A 245 15.83 17.37 -8.31
N PHE A 246 16.74 16.76 -9.06
CA PHE A 246 17.79 15.89 -8.55
C PHE A 246 19.14 16.28 -9.14
N THR A 247 20.23 15.94 -8.49
CA THR A 247 21.58 16.21 -8.97
C THR A 247 22.08 15.04 -9.80
N LEU A 248 22.54 15.30 -11.02
CA LEU A 248 23.21 14.33 -11.87
C LEU A 248 24.72 14.58 -11.84
N ARG A 249 25.50 13.60 -11.39
CA ARG A 249 26.96 13.66 -11.29
C ARG A 249 27.61 12.72 -12.29
N ASN A 250 28.53 13.23 -13.10
CA ASN A 250 29.15 12.49 -14.18
C ASN A 250 30.55 11.97 -13.81
N TYR A 251 30.68 10.69 -13.54
CA TYR A 251 31.96 9.97 -13.40
C TYR A 251 32.20 8.95 -14.54
N ALA A 252 31.46 9.09 -15.64
CA ALA A 252 31.55 8.16 -16.77
C ALA A 252 32.89 8.24 -17.58
N GLY A 253 33.78 9.17 -17.24
CA GLY A 253 35.06 9.28 -17.91
C GLY A 253 35.06 10.14 -19.19
N PHE A 254 33.90 10.57 -19.68
CA PHE A 254 33.71 11.47 -20.83
C PHE A 254 32.65 12.53 -20.51
N SER A 255 32.56 13.55 -21.36
CA SER A 255 31.51 14.59 -21.21
C SER A 255 30.24 14.18 -21.93
N ILE A 256 29.09 14.46 -21.28
CA ILE A 256 27.75 14.20 -21.81
C ILE A 256 27.26 15.49 -22.46
N SER A 257 26.87 15.43 -23.73
CA SER A 257 26.41 16.59 -24.50
C SER A 257 24.93 16.91 -24.26
N GLU A 258 24.13 15.89 -24.10
CA GLU A 258 22.70 16.02 -23.90
C GLU A 258 22.20 15.01 -22.87
N VAL A 259 21.29 15.44 -22.01
CA VAL A 259 20.59 14.63 -21.02
C VAL A 259 19.12 14.78 -21.27
N TYR A 260 18.44 13.66 -21.44
CA TYR A 260 16.98 13.62 -21.60
C TYR A 260 16.37 12.85 -20.45
N LEU A 261 15.26 13.36 -19.92
CA LEU A 261 14.40 12.68 -18.97
C LEU A 261 13.00 12.65 -19.55
N TYR A 262 12.41 11.48 -19.70
CA TYR A 262 11.08 11.31 -20.27
C TYR A 262 10.37 10.08 -19.70
N PRO A 263 9.03 10.08 -19.61
CA PRO A 263 8.27 8.91 -19.23
C PRO A 263 8.51 7.74 -20.20
N GLU A 264 8.59 6.52 -19.70
CA GLU A 264 8.85 5.34 -20.55
C GLU A 264 7.80 5.12 -21.64
N ASN A 265 6.58 5.59 -21.44
CA ASN A 265 5.49 5.54 -22.44
C ASN A 265 5.47 6.72 -23.40
N ALA A 266 6.44 7.65 -23.33
CA ALA A 266 6.47 8.82 -24.19
C ALA A 266 6.80 8.46 -25.65
N ALA A 267 6.14 9.13 -26.59
CA ALA A 267 6.39 8.95 -28.03
C ALA A 267 7.73 9.54 -28.50
N SER A 268 8.37 10.39 -27.69
CA SER A 268 9.66 11.04 -28.00
C SER A 268 10.37 11.45 -26.72
N TRP A 269 11.69 11.68 -26.82
CA TRP A 269 12.55 12.07 -25.68
C TRP A 269 12.30 13.50 -25.15
N GLY A 270 11.49 14.29 -25.85
CA GLY A 270 11.26 15.70 -25.49
C GLY A 270 12.47 16.59 -25.72
N LYS A 271 12.68 17.56 -24.82
CA LYS A 271 13.81 18.50 -24.87
C LYS A 271 14.92 18.06 -23.92
N ALA A 272 16.18 18.29 -24.32
CA ALA A 272 17.32 18.07 -23.44
C ALA A 272 17.22 18.94 -22.17
N ARG A 273 17.57 18.34 -21.03
CA ARG A 273 17.50 18.98 -19.70
C ARG A 273 18.71 19.86 -19.40
N ASN A 274 19.84 19.62 -20.05
CA ASN A 274 21.06 20.38 -19.86
C ASN A 274 21.11 21.62 -20.77
N THR A 275 20.21 22.56 -20.54
CA THR A 275 20.08 23.81 -21.34
C THR A 275 21.29 24.73 -21.22
N SER A 276 22.13 24.55 -20.20
CA SER A 276 23.32 25.35 -19.92
C SER A 276 24.63 24.84 -20.57
N GLY A 277 24.55 23.73 -21.33
CA GLY A 277 25.71 23.15 -22.01
C GLY A 277 26.02 21.72 -21.58
N TRP A 278 27.24 21.27 -21.84
CA TRP A 278 27.70 19.92 -21.60
C TRP A 278 27.85 19.61 -20.10
N LEU A 279 27.44 18.43 -19.70
CA LEU A 279 27.79 17.88 -18.40
C LEU A 279 29.19 17.27 -18.48
N TYR A 280 30.20 18.05 -18.08
CA TYR A 280 31.59 17.65 -18.20
C TYR A 280 31.94 16.49 -17.26
N LYS A 281 32.98 15.75 -17.61
CA LYS A 281 33.55 14.73 -16.75
C LYS A 281 33.88 15.32 -15.35
N ASN A 282 33.54 14.58 -14.31
CA ASN A 282 33.67 14.95 -12.90
C ASN A 282 32.94 16.23 -12.51
N SER A 283 31.91 16.62 -13.26
CA SER A 283 31.01 17.70 -12.89
C SER A 283 29.62 17.19 -12.57
N SER A 284 28.78 18.06 -12.07
CA SER A 284 27.38 17.78 -11.78
C SER A 284 26.47 18.85 -12.37
N MET A 285 25.23 18.49 -12.62
CA MET A 285 24.16 19.39 -13.00
C MET A 285 22.89 19.08 -12.23
N GLU A 286 22.02 20.04 -12.11
CA GLU A 286 20.69 19.85 -11.56
C GLU A 286 19.70 19.57 -12.69
N VAL A 287 18.93 18.49 -12.57
CA VAL A 287 17.87 18.12 -13.50
C VAL A 287 16.53 18.52 -12.88
N GLN A 288 15.88 19.50 -13.48
CA GLN A 288 14.57 19.97 -13.04
C GLN A 288 13.47 19.00 -13.49
N VAL A 289 12.51 18.77 -12.62
CA VAL A 289 11.31 17.96 -12.84
C VAL A 289 10.10 18.88 -12.71
N THR A 290 9.20 18.84 -13.67
CA THR A 290 7.98 19.66 -13.63
C THR A 290 6.94 19.07 -12.69
N GLU A 291 6.02 19.89 -12.21
CA GLU A 291 4.90 19.40 -11.37
C GLU A 291 4.03 18.38 -12.13
N GLU A 292 3.87 18.55 -13.45
CA GLU A 292 3.17 17.58 -14.29
C GLU A 292 3.89 16.23 -14.30
N GLU A 293 5.22 16.21 -14.43
CA GLU A 293 6.01 14.96 -14.41
C GLU A 293 5.96 14.26 -13.07
N LYS A 294 5.90 15.00 -11.97
CA LYS A 294 5.74 14.41 -10.62
C LYS A 294 4.41 13.69 -10.44
N THR A 295 3.36 14.14 -11.12
CA THR A 295 2.03 13.52 -11.02
C THR A 295 1.86 12.31 -11.93
N LEU A 296 2.81 12.08 -12.86
CA LEU A 296 2.77 10.92 -13.74
C LEU A 296 3.12 9.66 -12.93
N ASN A 297 2.18 8.74 -12.89
CA ASN A 297 2.38 7.42 -12.28
C ASN A 297 3.05 6.47 -13.28
N THR A 298 4.30 6.78 -13.64
CA THR A 298 5.10 6.00 -14.60
C THR A 298 6.58 6.11 -14.25
N LEU A 299 7.34 5.11 -14.67
CA LEU A 299 8.79 5.17 -14.62
C LEU A 299 9.33 6.09 -15.71
N PHE A 300 10.51 6.61 -15.49
CA PHE A 300 11.19 7.50 -16.39
C PHE A 300 12.46 6.87 -16.95
N THR A 301 12.83 7.30 -18.13
CA THR A 301 14.09 6.95 -18.77
C THR A 301 15.01 8.14 -18.79
N LEU A 302 16.26 7.96 -18.32
CA LEU A 302 17.35 8.88 -18.57
C LEU A 302 18.10 8.42 -19.82
N ASN A 303 18.18 9.32 -20.81
CA ASN A 303 18.96 9.10 -22.02
C ASN A 303 20.11 10.11 -22.07
N PHE A 304 21.30 9.62 -22.38
CA PHE A 304 22.52 10.42 -22.43
C PHE A 304 23.12 10.37 -23.83
N CYS A 305 23.42 11.54 -24.39
CA CYS A 305 24.20 11.66 -25.61
C CYS A 305 25.63 12.07 -25.28
N PHE A 306 26.62 11.37 -25.83
CA PHE A 306 28.03 11.71 -25.75
C PHE A 306 28.71 11.43 -27.08
N TYR A 307 29.87 12.04 -27.31
CA TYR A 307 30.59 11.90 -28.56
C TYR A 307 31.91 11.14 -28.36
N LEU A 308 32.08 10.08 -29.19
CA LEU A 308 33.36 9.38 -29.32
C LEU A 308 33.80 9.50 -30.79
N ASN A 309 35.00 9.97 -31.00
CA ASN A 309 35.57 10.18 -32.35
C ASN A 309 34.64 10.97 -33.29
N GLN A 310 34.02 12.04 -32.80
CA GLN A 310 33.04 12.90 -33.50
C GLN A 310 31.72 12.24 -33.92
N ARG A 311 31.42 11.06 -33.41
CA ARG A 311 30.14 10.37 -33.63
C ARG A 311 29.33 10.40 -32.35
N PRO A 312 28.02 10.73 -32.44
CA PRO A 312 27.13 10.66 -31.29
C PRO A 312 26.83 9.20 -30.93
N TYR A 313 26.86 8.93 -29.65
CA TYR A 313 26.41 7.68 -29.03
C TYR A 313 25.34 8.02 -28.01
N TYR A 314 24.35 7.14 -27.93
CA TYR A 314 23.27 7.24 -26.96
C TYR A 314 23.30 6.02 -26.07
N THR A 315 23.03 6.25 -24.80
CA THR A 315 22.87 5.19 -23.82
C THR A 315 21.74 5.57 -22.89
N THR A 316 20.95 4.59 -22.50
CA THR A 316 19.75 4.77 -21.70
C THR A 316 19.87 4.06 -20.37
N TYR A 317 19.26 4.66 -19.37
CA TYR A 317 18.93 3.99 -18.11
C TYR A 317 17.41 4.07 -17.95
N GLU A 318 16.76 2.92 -17.89
CA GLU A 318 15.32 2.74 -17.79
C GLU A 318 14.91 2.40 -16.35
N GLY A 319 13.65 2.56 -16.01
CA GLY A 319 13.11 2.16 -14.72
C GLY A 319 13.36 3.16 -13.59
N LEU A 320 13.51 4.45 -13.91
CA LEU A 320 13.78 5.49 -12.92
C LEU A 320 12.48 5.98 -12.28
N ASP A 321 12.31 5.75 -11.00
CA ASP A 321 11.20 6.32 -10.24
C ASP A 321 11.58 7.72 -9.73
N LEU A 322 10.85 8.75 -10.17
CA LEU A 322 11.10 10.12 -9.73
C LEU A 322 10.93 10.28 -8.20
N ARG A 323 10.05 9.50 -7.60
CA ARG A 323 9.81 9.52 -6.15
C ARG A 323 11.04 9.11 -5.34
N GLU A 324 11.87 8.24 -5.90
CA GLU A 324 13.09 7.76 -5.24
C GLU A 324 14.30 8.68 -5.41
N ILE A 325 14.29 9.53 -6.42
CA ILE A 325 15.48 10.30 -6.81
C ILE A 325 15.38 11.80 -6.58
N LEU A 326 14.18 12.35 -6.41
CA LEU A 326 14.01 13.79 -6.15
C LEU A 326 14.73 14.19 -4.85
N GLY A 327 15.53 15.26 -4.95
CA GLY A 327 16.36 15.74 -3.87
C GLY A 327 17.66 14.96 -3.65
N ARG A 328 17.90 13.87 -4.40
CA ARG A 328 19.09 13.02 -4.29
C ARG A 328 20.11 13.29 -5.38
N THR A 329 21.27 12.66 -5.26
CA THR A 329 22.32 12.67 -6.28
C THR A 329 22.36 11.34 -7.02
N ILE A 330 22.26 11.40 -8.35
CA ILE A 330 22.49 10.26 -9.23
C ILE A 330 23.91 10.35 -9.78
N THR A 331 24.72 9.36 -9.50
CA THR A 331 26.10 9.30 -10.00
C THR A 331 26.20 8.30 -11.15
N ILE A 332 26.74 8.77 -12.28
CA ILE A 332 26.89 7.99 -13.52
C ILE A 332 28.31 7.45 -13.62
N TYR A 333 28.43 6.15 -13.82
CA TYR A 333 29.70 5.47 -14.11
C TYR A 333 29.63 4.76 -15.45
N MET A 334 30.75 4.66 -16.16
CA MET A 334 30.91 3.82 -17.33
C MET A 334 31.55 2.49 -16.92
N GLU A 335 30.90 1.40 -17.32
CA GLU A 335 31.44 0.06 -17.16
C GLU A 335 32.04 -0.50 -18.46
N ALA A 336 32.75 -1.62 -18.38
CA ALA A 336 33.30 -2.29 -19.54
C ALA A 336 32.18 -2.70 -20.51
N GLY A 337 32.34 -2.37 -21.81
CA GLY A 337 31.33 -2.66 -22.84
C GLY A 337 30.40 -1.51 -23.19
N ASN A 338 30.68 -0.29 -22.72
CA ASN A 338 29.91 0.93 -22.92
C ASN A 338 28.53 0.91 -22.26
N THR A 339 28.35 0.12 -21.23
CA THR A 339 27.18 0.16 -20.35
C THR A 339 27.33 1.22 -19.29
N ILE A 340 26.21 1.88 -18.96
CA ILE A 340 26.15 2.83 -17.84
C ILE A 340 25.65 2.10 -16.60
N ARG A 341 26.33 2.33 -15.47
CA ARG A 341 25.84 2.05 -14.13
C ARG A 341 25.52 3.38 -13.45
N ILE A 342 24.40 3.44 -12.78
CA ILE A 342 24.07 4.56 -11.92
C ILE A 342 24.00 4.14 -10.46
N GLU A 343 24.32 5.06 -9.58
CA GLU A 343 24.14 4.94 -8.12
C GLU A 343 23.33 6.14 -7.66
N VAL A 344 22.35 5.90 -6.80
CA VAL A 344 21.53 6.94 -6.16
C VAL A 344 22.02 7.11 -4.73
N GLU A 345 22.44 8.32 -4.36
CA GLU A 345 22.97 8.69 -3.04
C GLU A 345 22.00 9.60 -2.29
#